data_84110434bc47994ceada1999499812a5
#
_entry.id   84110434bc47994ceada1999499812a5
#
_cell.length_a   1.000
_cell.length_b   1.000
_cell.length_c   1.000
_cell.angle_alpha   90.00
_cell.angle_beta   90.00
_cell.angle_gamma   90.00
#
_symmetry.space_group_name_H-M   'P 1'
#
loop_
_entity.id
_entity.type
_entity.pdbx_description
1 polymer ?
#
loop_
_entity_poly.entity_id
_entity_poly.type
_entity_poly.pdbx_seq_one_letter_code
_entity_poly.pdbx_strand_id
1 'polypeptide(L)'
;MIERARHVPLRLVPWDPTDIATAIEEIVVDTLGQFDSEMFWPARPLDDSRKSGNSSVYLGASGVIWALDYLWRAGATKSHRDFSPVLCRLLERTRLEMQSFGDYANHGSLLFGDLGTALVIMRLAPMLDIADLVHARVNANMDLPVRELMWGLPGSMLACIHMAEMSDEPRWRTTFETQAKRLLDDLHESAGSPLWTQDLYGALRQLSWAGARVCGEHDPTHSRVELVVGRSARAGCRSRPAHSERTCPPL
;
A
#
# COMPACT_ATOMS: atom_id res chain seq x y z
N MET A 1 10.59 -7.73 26.00
CA MET A 1 11.58 -8.77 26.37
C MET A 1 12.07 -9.40 25.09
N ILE A 2 13.37 -9.32 24.76
CA ILE A 2 13.93 -9.91 23.54
C ILE A 2 14.17 -11.39 23.78
N GLU A 3 13.43 -12.23 23.11
CA GLU A 3 13.54 -13.68 23.21
C GLU A 3 14.76 -14.16 22.41
N ARG A 4 15.83 -14.58 23.10
CA ARG A 4 17.09 -15.00 22.46
C ARG A 4 16.92 -16.12 21.43
N ALA A 5 15.93 -16.99 21.60
CA ALA A 5 15.64 -18.09 20.68
C ALA A 5 15.16 -17.62 19.29
N ARG A 6 14.73 -16.35 19.15
CA ARG A 6 14.30 -15.77 17.88
C ARG A 6 15.41 -15.08 17.10
N HIS A 7 16.59 -14.97 17.69
CA HIS A 7 17.74 -14.33 17.05
C HIS A 7 18.64 -15.38 16.41
N VAL A 8 18.59 -15.45 15.09
CA VAL A 8 19.56 -16.21 14.31
C VAL A 8 20.79 -15.33 14.15
N PRO A 9 22.00 -15.79 14.56
CA PRO A 9 23.22 -15.02 14.33
C PRO A 9 23.40 -14.75 12.84
N LEU A 10 23.69 -13.51 12.50
CA LEU A 10 24.04 -13.16 11.11
C LEU A 10 25.35 -13.87 10.74
N ARG A 11 25.30 -14.66 9.67
CA ARG A 11 26.50 -15.22 9.06
C ARG A 11 27.04 -14.18 8.10
N LEU A 12 28.34 -13.87 8.21
CA LEU A 12 29.04 -13.08 7.21
C LEU A 12 29.23 -13.97 5.97
N VAL A 13 28.30 -13.89 5.07
CA VAL A 13 28.37 -14.54 3.75
C VAL A 13 28.70 -13.45 2.74
N PRO A 14 29.68 -13.63 1.86
CA PRO A 14 29.92 -12.69 0.77
C PRO A 14 28.67 -12.51 -0.07
N TRP A 15 28.43 -11.29 -0.53
CA TRP A 15 27.35 -11.01 -1.46
C TRP A 15 27.64 -11.68 -2.81
N ASP A 16 26.75 -12.58 -3.24
CA ASP A 16 26.78 -13.16 -4.58
C ASP A 16 25.44 -12.85 -5.30
N PRO A 17 25.46 -12.05 -6.36
CA PRO A 17 24.26 -11.71 -7.10
C PRO A 17 23.60 -12.93 -7.77
N THR A 18 24.35 -14.00 -8.09
CA THR A 18 23.81 -15.22 -8.69
C THR A 18 23.00 -16.02 -7.68
N ASP A 19 23.54 -16.18 -6.48
CA ASP A 19 22.85 -16.86 -5.38
C ASP A 19 21.56 -16.13 -5.02
N ILE A 20 21.60 -14.79 -4.97
CA ILE A 20 20.41 -13.98 -4.69
C ILE A 20 19.36 -14.12 -5.80
N ALA A 21 19.76 -14.07 -7.07
CA ALA A 21 18.83 -14.24 -8.19
C ALA A 21 18.17 -15.63 -8.17
N THR A 22 18.94 -16.68 -7.84
CA THR A 22 18.44 -18.04 -7.68
C THR A 22 17.45 -18.12 -6.53
N ALA A 23 17.76 -17.57 -5.37
CA ALA A 23 16.86 -17.56 -4.22
C ALA A 23 15.56 -16.79 -4.49
N ILE A 24 15.61 -15.65 -5.21
CA ILE A 24 14.41 -14.92 -5.61
C ILE A 24 13.54 -15.78 -6.53
N GLU A 25 14.12 -16.44 -7.55
CA GLU A 25 13.37 -17.29 -8.47
C GLU A 25 12.71 -18.46 -7.73
N GLU A 26 13.42 -19.14 -6.83
CA GLU A 26 12.89 -20.23 -6.01
C GLU A 26 11.71 -19.77 -5.13
N ILE A 27 11.83 -18.64 -4.46
CA ILE A 27 10.74 -18.06 -3.65
C ILE A 27 9.53 -17.74 -4.53
N VAL A 28 9.74 -17.14 -5.70
CA VAL A 28 8.64 -16.79 -6.61
C VAL A 28 7.94 -18.04 -7.15
N VAL A 29 8.70 -19.05 -7.57
CA VAL A 29 8.15 -20.33 -8.08
C VAL A 29 7.34 -21.04 -6.99
N ASP A 30 7.87 -21.14 -5.77
CA ASP A 30 7.16 -21.73 -4.64
C ASP A 30 5.87 -20.95 -4.32
N THR A 31 5.95 -19.62 -4.25
CA THR A 31 4.80 -18.76 -4.01
C THR A 31 3.71 -18.92 -5.09
N LEU A 32 4.10 -18.96 -6.36
CA LEU A 32 3.15 -19.19 -7.47
C LEU A 32 2.54 -20.58 -7.41
N GLY A 33 3.30 -21.60 -6.99
CA GLY A 33 2.84 -22.96 -6.83
C GLY A 33 1.79 -23.15 -5.72
N GLN A 34 1.82 -22.31 -4.70
CA GLN A 34 0.86 -22.34 -3.59
C GLN A 34 -0.42 -21.52 -3.86
N PHE A 35 -0.51 -20.82 -4.98
CA PHE A 35 -1.65 -19.98 -5.31
C PHE A 35 -2.90 -20.80 -5.63
N ASP A 36 -4.01 -20.45 -4.99
CA ASP A 36 -5.36 -20.94 -5.28
C ASP A 36 -6.27 -19.76 -5.67
N SER A 37 -7.12 -19.93 -6.68
CA SER A 37 -7.98 -18.87 -7.20
C SER A 37 -9.11 -18.47 -6.28
N GLU A 38 -9.50 -19.33 -5.33
CA GLU A 38 -10.57 -19.10 -4.35
C GLU A 38 -10.03 -18.61 -3.01
N MET A 39 -8.95 -19.26 -2.55
CA MET A 39 -8.39 -19.05 -1.22
C MET A 39 -7.17 -18.13 -1.23
N PHE A 40 -6.61 -17.83 -2.40
CA PHE A 40 -5.35 -17.13 -2.66
C PHE A 40 -4.15 -17.91 -2.11
N TRP A 41 -3.65 -17.55 -0.95
CA TRP A 41 -2.60 -18.28 -0.25
C TRP A 41 -3.09 -18.70 1.14
N PRO A 42 -2.62 -19.84 1.63
CA PRO A 42 -2.98 -20.29 2.97
C PRO A 42 -2.41 -19.34 4.04
N ALA A 43 -3.13 -19.21 5.15
CA ALA A 43 -2.56 -18.55 6.33
C ALA A 43 -1.45 -19.41 6.93
N ARG A 44 -0.40 -18.75 7.45
CA ARG A 44 0.61 -19.43 8.23
C ARG A 44 0.05 -19.76 9.63
N PRO A 45 0.04 -21.02 10.06
CA PRO A 45 -0.62 -21.42 11.31
C PRO A 45 -0.10 -20.71 12.58
N LEU A 46 1.13 -20.19 12.54
CA LEU A 46 1.73 -19.45 13.64
C LEU A 46 1.31 -17.97 13.69
N ASP A 47 0.83 -17.43 12.57
CA ASP A 47 0.48 -16.01 12.42
C ASP A 47 -1.05 -15.80 12.43
N ASP A 48 -1.80 -16.78 11.94
CA ASP A 48 -3.27 -16.70 11.87
C ASP A 48 -3.90 -18.08 12.09
N SER A 49 -4.93 -18.14 12.93
CA SER A 49 -5.71 -19.36 13.18
C SER A 49 -6.70 -19.69 12.05
N ARG A 50 -6.94 -18.75 11.13
CA ARG A 50 -7.82 -18.98 9.97
C ARG A 50 -7.17 -19.88 8.95
N LYS A 51 -7.96 -20.74 8.31
CA LYS A 51 -7.45 -21.62 7.24
C LYS A 51 -7.11 -20.85 5.98
N SER A 52 -7.88 -19.82 5.67
CA SER A 52 -7.63 -18.93 4.53
C SER A 52 -6.77 -17.76 4.96
N GLY A 53 -5.77 -17.43 4.16
CA GLY A 53 -4.95 -16.24 4.37
C GLY A 53 -5.78 -14.94 4.28
N ASN A 54 -5.16 -13.84 4.62
CA ASN A 54 -5.72 -12.49 4.52
C ASN A 54 -5.64 -11.99 3.06
N SER A 55 -6.49 -11.02 2.71
CA SER A 55 -6.51 -10.42 1.37
C SER A 55 -5.80 -9.07 1.26
N SER A 56 -5.51 -8.42 2.39
CA SER A 56 -4.95 -7.07 2.44
C SER A 56 -3.53 -6.96 1.85
N VAL A 57 -3.07 -5.73 1.67
CA VAL A 57 -1.68 -5.47 1.22
C VAL A 57 -0.68 -5.86 2.31
N TYR A 58 -0.99 -5.59 3.57
CA TYR A 58 -0.05 -5.81 4.67
C TYR A 58 0.09 -7.27 5.07
N LEU A 59 -1.01 -7.99 5.17
CA LEU A 59 -1.04 -9.36 5.71
C LEU A 59 -1.34 -10.44 4.66
N GLY A 60 -1.60 -10.08 3.39
CA GLY A 60 -2.22 -11.05 2.53
C GLY A 60 -1.99 -10.91 1.03
N ALA A 61 -2.97 -11.43 0.30
CA ALA A 61 -2.89 -11.68 -1.13
C ALA A 61 -2.60 -10.45 -1.98
N SER A 62 -3.15 -9.29 -1.64
CA SER A 62 -2.86 -8.05 -2.39
C SER A 62 -1.38 -7.70 -2.35
N GLY A 63 -0.73 -7.84 -1.19
CA GLY A 63 0.71 -7.59 -1.05
C GLY A 63 1.56 -8.61 -1.78
N VAL A 64 1.18 -9.88 -1.73
CA VAL A 64 1.87 -10.96 -2.47
C VAL A 64 1.78 -10.72 -3.97
N ILE A 65 0.58 -10.43 -4.49
CA ILE A 65 0.37 -10.15 -5.92
C ILE A 65 1.19 -8.92 -6.35
N TRP A 66 1.18 -7.86 -5.54
CA TRP A 66 1.99 -6.66 -5.81
C TRP A 66 3.48 -6.98 -5.86
N ALA A 67 3.99 -7.76 -4.90
CA ALA A 67 5.40 -8.14 -4.84
C ALA A 67 5.82 -8.99 -6.04
N LEU A 68 5.01 -9.98 -6.43
CA LEU A 68 5.26 -10.81 -7.60
C LEU A 68 5.29 -9.99 -8.90
N ASP A 69 4.32 -9.07 -9.09
CA ASP A 69 4.31 -8.15 -10.24
C ASP A 69 5.54 -7.23 -10.25
N TYR A 70 5.92 -6.72 -9.07
CA TYR A 70 7.10 -5.86 -8.92
C TYR A 70 8.39 -6.61 -9.31
N LEU A 71 8.61 -7.80 -8.77
CA LEU A 71 9.80 -8.61 -9.07
C LEU A 71 9.88 -8.97 -10.55
N TRP A 72 8.75 -9.33 -11.15
CA TRP A 72 8.70 -9.64 -12.58
C TRP A 72 9.00 -8.40 -13.44
N ARG A 73 8.38 -7.25 -13.16
CA ARG A 73 8.64 -6.00 -13.91
C ARG A 73 10.05 -5.48 -13.74
N ALA A 74 10.65 -5.71 -12.58
CA ALA A 74 12.04 -5.36 -12.31
C ALA A 74 13.04 -6.31 -13.00
N GLY A 75 12.57 -7.39 -13.62
CA GLY A 75 13.42 -8.41 -14.24
C GLY A 75 14.16 -9.30 -13.24
N ALA A 76 13.74 -9.28 -11.97
CA ALA A 76 14.34 -10.09 -10.90
C ALA A 76 13.89 -11.55 -10.92
N THR A 77 12.82 -11.87 -11.63
CA THR A 77 12.29 -13.22 -11.86
C THR A 77 11.83 -13.38 -13.31
N LYS A 78 11.87 -14.60 -13.82
CA LYS A 78 11.28 -14.99 -15.12
C LYS A 78 9.86 -15.53 -14.97
N SER A 79 9.53 -16.01 -13.78
CA SER A 79 8.24 -16.60 -13.47
C SER A 79 7.19 -15.51 -13.30
N HIS A 80 6.05 -15.68 -13.98
CA HIS A 80 4.95 -14.71 -13.98
C HIS A 80 3.60 -15.44 -14.06
N ARG A 81 2.59 -14.81 -13.43
CA ARG A 81 1.20 -15.25 -13.53
C ARG A 81 0.30 -14.02 -13.75
N ASP A 82 -0.69 -14.16 -14.62
CA ASP A 82 -1.76 -13.15 -14.76
C ASP A 82 -2.79 -13.34 -13.65
N PHE A 83 -2.90 -12.35 -12.78
CA PHE A 83 -3.86 -12.30 -11.69
C PHE A 83 -5.14 -11.53 -12.04
N SER A 84 -5.27 -10.96 -13.24
CA SER A 84 -6.44 -10.18 -13.66
C SER A 84 -7.78 -10.93 -13.44
N PRO A 85 -7.89 -12.25 -13.64
CA PRO A 85 -9.15 -12.95 -13.44
C PRO A 85 -9.67 -12.99 -11.99
N VAL A 86 -8.80 -12.74 -11.01
CA VAL A 86 -9.17 -12.86 -9.58
C VAL A 86 -9.27 -11.52 -8.85
N LEU A 87 -8.97 -10.39 -9.52
CA LEU A 87 -8.87 -9.08 -8.86
C LEU A 87 -10.20 -8.61 -8.24
N CYS A 88 -11.33 -8.81 -8.93
CA CYS A 88 -12.64 -8.44 -8.38
C CYS A 88 -12.96 -9.22 -7.11
N ARG A 89 -12.71 -10.54 -7.12
CA ARG A 89 -12.88 -11.38 -5.92
C ARG A 89 -11.95 -10.96 -4.79
N LEU A 90 -10.72 -10.58 -5.09
CA LEU A 90 -9.76 -10.08 -4.11
C LEU A 90 -10.30 -8.82 -3.42
N LEU A 91 -10.87 -7.89 -4.18
CA LEU A 91 -11.46 -6.67 -3.65
C LEU A 91 -12.68 -6.96 -2.75
N GLU A 92 -13.59 -7.82 -3.21
CA GLU A 92 -14.76 -8.24 -2.42
C GLU A 92 -14.33 -8.87 -1.09
N ARG A 93 -13.36 -9.76 -1.14
CA ARG A 93 -12.84 -10.41 0.05
C ARG A 93 -12.21 -9.41 1.02
N THR A 94 -11.42 -8.45 0.53
CA THR A 94 -10.84 -7.39 1.38
C THR A 94 -11.94 -6.60 2.07
N ARG A 95 -13.03 -6.26 1.37
CA ARG A 95 -14.19 -5.56 1.96
C ARG A 95 -14.89 -6.38 3.03
N LEU A 96 -15.09 -7.68 2.80
CA LEU A 96 -15.67 -8.57 3.80
C LEU A 96 -14.79 -8.69 5.04
N GLU A 97 -13.49 -8.81 4.87
CA GLU A 97 -12.54 -8.86 5.99
C GLU A 97 -12.54 -7.55 6.79
N MET A 98 -12.66 -6.40 6.10
CA MET A 98 -12.76 -5.08 6.75
C MET A 98 -13.96 -4.95 7.67
N GLN A 99 -15.07 -5.64 7.43
CA GLN A 99 -16.25 -5.61 8.30
C GLN A 99 -15.95 -6.05 9.74
N SER A 100 -14.92 -6.85 9.94
CA SER A 100 -14.47 -7.26 11.28
C SER A 100 -13.82 -6.14 12.09
N PHE A 101 -13.47 -5.00 11.46
CA PHE A 101 -12.83 -3.85 12.12
C PHE A 101 -13.83 -2.82 12.69
N GLY A 102 -15.13 -3.13 12.75
CA GLY A 102 -16.14 -2.26 13.36
C GLY A 102 -16.22 -0.89 12.70
N ASP A 103 -16.02 0.18 13.46
CA ASP A 103 -16.10 1.56 12.97
C ASP A 103 -15.10 1.88 11.84
N TYR A 104 -14.04 1.11 11.72
CA TYR A 104 -13.03 1.26 10.65
C TYR A 104 -13.40 0.52 9.35
N ALA A 105 -14.49 -0.25 9.34
CA ALA A 105 -14.90 -1.07 8.19
C ALA A 105 -15.05 -0.29 6.87
N ASN A 106 -15.50 0.97 6.97
CA ASN A 106 -15.78 1.83 5.81
C ASN A 106 -14.62 2.77 5.47
N HIS A 107 -13.52 2.70 6.18
CA HIS A 107 -12.37 3.57 5.96
C HIS A 107 -11.39 2.97 4.97
N GLY A 108 -10.82 3.82 4.12
CA GLY A 108 -9.85 3.43 3.12
C GLY A 108 -8.46 3.23 3.71
N SER A 109 -8.25 2.18 4.52
CA SER A 109 -6.92 1.83 4.98
C SER A 109 -6.02 1.45 3.79
N LEU A 110 -4.83 2.07 3.71
CA LEU A 110 -3.86 1.73 2.68
C LEU A 110 -3.34 0.30 2.83
N LEU A 111 -3.09 -0.15 4.05
CA LEU A 111 -2.43 -1.43 4.27
C LEU A 111 -3.41 -2.57 4.59
N PHE A 112 -4.52 -2.29 5.26
CA PHE A 112 -5.49 -3.31 5.64
C PHE A 112 -6.77 -3.30 4.79
N GLY A 113 -7.14 -2.16 4.22
CA GLY A 113 -8.42 -1.96 3.56
C GLY A 113 -8.40 -2.11 2.05
N ASP A 114 -9.56 -1.79 1.50
CA ASP A 114 -9.80 -1.88 0.06
C ASP A 114 -9.07 -0.80 -0.76
N LEU A 115 -8.60 0.28 -0.12
CA LEU A 115 -7.77 1.30 -0.80
C LEU A 115 -6.49 0.70 -1.35
N GLY A 116 -5.73 -0.05 -0.54
CA GLY A 116 -4.49 -0.67 -0.99
C GLY A 116 -4.73 -1.75 -2.04
N THR A 117 -5.77 -2.58 -1.87
CA THR A 117 -6.18 -3.57 -2.87
C THR A 117 -6.58 -2.91 -4.18
N ALA A 118 -7.32 -1.79 -4.14
CA ALA A 118 -7.69 -1.02 -5.33
C ALA A 118 -6.46 -0.48 -6.07
N LEU A 119 -5.43 -0.02 -5.36
CA LEU A 119 -4.16 0.41 -5.99
C LEU A 119 -3.44 -0.75 -6.68
N VAL A 120 -3.45 -1.95 -6.09
CA VAL A 120 -2.91 -3.16 -6.74
C VAL A 120 -3.68 -3.47 -8.02
N ILE A 121 -5.02 -3.36 -7.99
CA ILE A 121 -5.87 -3.54 -9.17
C ILE A 121 -5.52 -2.51 -10.24
N MET A 122 -5.45 -1.22 -9.88
CA MET A 122 -5.09 -0.15 -10.81
C MET A 122 -3.73 -0.38 -11.48
N ARG A 123 -2.77 -0.92 -10.74
CA ARG A 123 -1.45 -1.26 -11.29
C ARG A 123 -1.48 -2.41 -12.30
N LEU A 124 -2.30 -3.43 -12.04
CA LEU A 124 -2.35 -4.65 -12.86
C LEU A 124 -3.33 -4.55 -14.04
N ALA A 125 -4.50 -3.97 -13.78
CA ALA A 125 -5.60 -3.84 -14.73
C ALA A 125 -6.37 -2.53 -14.47
N PRO A 126 -5.86 -1.37 -14.95
CA PRO A 126 -6.51 -0.09 -14.72
C PRO A 126 -7.97 -0.07 -15.18
N MET A 127 -8.87 0.32 -14.28
CA MET A 127 -10.31 0.42 -14.51
C MET A 127 -10.84 1.75 -13.91
N LEU A 128 -11.75 2.41 -14.63
CA LEU A 128 -12.25 3.73 -14.22
C LEU A 128 -13.03 3.68 -12.90
N ASP A 129 -13.87 2.67 -12.70
CA ASP A 129 -14.62 2.46 -11.48
C ASP A 129 -13.73 2.23 -10.24
N ILE A 130 -12.59 1.58 -10.43
CA ILE A 130 -11.59 1.41 -9.37
C ILE A 130 -10.86 2.72 -9.07
N ALA A 131 -10.57 3.54 -10.08
CA ALA A 131 -10.01 4.88 -9.85
C ALA A 131 -10.99 5.76 -9.05
N ASP A 132 -12.28 5.69 -9.35
CA ASP A 132 -13.32 6.41 -8.62
C ASP A 132 -13.49 5.88 -7.18
N LEU A 133 -13.37 4.56 -6.98
CA LEU A 133 -13.29 3.97 -5.64
C LEU A 133 -12.11 4.52 -4.84
N VAL A 134 -10.90 4.52 -5.43
CA VAL A 134 -9.71 5.11 -4.77
C VAL A 134 -10.00 6.56 -4.38
N HIS A 135 -10.56 7.36 -5.28
CA HIS A 135 -10.87 8.76 -5.02
C HIS A 135 -11.90 8.91 -3.88
N ALA A 136 -12.95 8.10 -3.86
CA ALA A 136 -13.94 8.09 -2.78
C ALA A 136 -13.28 7.76 -1.41
N ARG A 137 -12.41 6.75 -1.37
CA ARG A 137 -11.73 6.32 -0.14
C ARG A 137 -10.74 7.37 0.40
N VAL A 138 -9.94 7.98 -0.47
CA VAL A 138 -8.98 9.01 -0.03
C VAL A 138 -9.71 10.27 0.47
N ASN A 139 -10.88 10.60 -0.07
CA ASN A 139 -11.71 11.70 0.43
C ASN A 139 -12.38 11.34 1.76
N ALA A 140 -12.90 10.14 1.92
CA ALA A 140 -13.51 9.69 3.17
C ALA A 140 -12.53 9.69 4.35
N ASN A 141 -11.24 9.53 4.08
CA ASN A 141 -10.19 9.56 5.12
C ASN A 141 -9.81 10.98 5.58
N MET A 142 -10.33 12.03 4.93
CA MET A 142 -9.98 13.42 5.25
C MET A 142 -10.30 13.79 6.71
N ASP A 143 -11.42 13.31 7.22
CA ASP A 143 -11.92 13.64 8.55
C ASP A 143 -11.56 12.59 9.62
N LEU A 144 -10.81 11.55 9.25
CA LEU A 144 -10.37 10.56 10.22
C LEU A 144 -9.38 11.17 11.21
N PRO A 145 -9.50 10.87 12.51
CA PRO A 145 -8.58 11.35 13.53
C PRO A 145 -7.22 10.65 13.51
N VAL A 146 -7.04 9.69 12.60
CA VAL A 146 -5.85 8.85 12.47
C VAL A 146 -4.81 9.55 11.60
N ARG A 147 -3.60 9.72 12.12
CA ARG A 147 -2.49 10.45 11.47
C ARG A 147 -1.28 9.54 11.21
N GLU A 148 -1.55 8.31 10.78
CA GLU A 148 -0.50 7.34 10.47
C GLU A 148 -0.76 6.63 9.13
N LEU A 149 0.24 5.88 8.65
CA LEU A 149 0.28 5.34 7.30
C LEU A 149 -0.77 4.25 7.04
N MET A 150 -1.05 3.42 8.05
CA MET A 150 -1.84 2.19 7.83
C MET A 150 -3.31 2.49 7.62
N TRP A 151 -3.88 3.39 8.44
CA TRP A 151 -5.31 3.70 8.47
C TRP A 151 -5.67 5.11 8.03
N GLY A 152 -4.72 6.04 8.16
CA GLY A 152 -5.03 7.46 8.15
C GLY A 152 -4.65 8.21 6.89
N LEU A 153 -4.64 9.52 7.06
CA LEU A 153 -4.41 10.50 6.00
C LEU A 153 -3.07 10.31 5.27
N PRO A 154 -1.93 10.03 5.95
CA PRO A 154 -0.67 9.77 5.26
C PRO A 154 -0.72 8.60 4.27
N GLY A 155 -1.48 7.54 4.58
CA GLY A 155 -1.71 6.44 3.65
C GLY A 155 -2.52 6.87 2.42
N SER A 156 -3.54 7.70 2.60
CA SER A 156 -4.31 8.29 1.51
C SER A 156 -3.47 9.20 0.61
N MET A 157 -2.54 9.96 1.20
CA MET A 157 -1.59 10.78 0.44
C MET A 157 -0.67 9.92 -0.44
N LEU A 158 -0.18 8.79 0.05
CA LEU A 158 0.56 7.83 -0.79
C LEU A 158 -0.28 7.27 -1.92
N ALA A 159 -1.56 6.97 -1.66
CA ALA A 159 -2.47 6.53 -2.72
C ALA A 159 -2.62 7.61 -3.82
N CYS A 160 -2.74 8.89 -3.45
CA CYS A 160 -2.78 9.98 -4.41
C CYS A 160 -1.49 10.08 -5.24
N ILE A 161 -0.32 9.88 -4.64
CA ILE A 161 0.97 9.86 -5.35
C ILE A 161 0.98 8.73 -6.40
N HIS A 162 0.64 7.50 -5.99
CA HIS A 162 0.61 6.35 -6.89
C HIS A 162 -0.38 6.55 -8.05
N MET A 163 -1.57 7.10 -7.76
CA MET A 163 -2.55 7.40 -8.80
C MET A 163 -2.07 8.50 -9.75
N ALA A 164 -1.40 9.53 -9.25
CA ALA A 164 -0.82 10.59 -10.09
C ALA A 164 0.35 10.08 -10.97
N GLU A 165 1.07 9.04 -10.52
CA GLU A 165 2.11 8.39 -11.34
C GLU A 165 1.51 7.49 -12.43
N MET A 166 0.31 6.94 -12.21
CA MET A 166 -0.38 6.05 -13.15
C MET A 166 -1.27 6.78 -14.15
N SER A 167 -1.73 7.98 -13.80
CA SER A 167 -2.63 8.79 -14.64
C SER A 167 -2.28 10.28 -14.56
N ASP A 168 -2.53 11.01 -15.64
CA ASP A 168 -2.31 12.47 -15.68
C ASP A 168 -3.51 13.27 -15.13
N GLU A 169 -4.43 12.62 -14.40
CA GLU A 169 -5.62 13.28 -13.87
C GLU A 169 -5.28 14.28 -12.75
N PRO A 170 -5.64 15.57 -12.91
CA PRO A 170 -5.31 16.61 -11.91
C PRO A 170 -5.91 16.37 -10.53
N ARG A 171 -7.03 15.59 -10.43
CA ARG A 171 -7.71 15.33 -9.16
C ARG A 171 -6.78 14.73 -8.11
N TRP A 172 -5.84 13.90 -8.49
CA TRP A 172 -4.92 13.25 -7.56
C TRP A 172 -3.97 14.23 -6.88
N ARG A 173 -3.44 15.16 -7.65
CA ARG A 173 -2.58 16.24 -7.11
C ARG A 173 -3.39 17.17 -6.21
N THR A 174 -4.56 17.60 -6.66
CA THR A 174 -5.44 18.48 -5.88
C THR A 174 -5.85 17.85 -4.56
N THR A 175 -6.20 16.55 -4.57
CA THR A 175 -6.55 15.83 -3.34
C THR A 175 -5.34 15.70 -2.42
N PHE A 176 -4.17 15.37 -2.94
CA PHE A 176 -2.93 15.33 -2.16
C PHE A 176 -2.62 16.67 -1.48
N GLU A 177 -2.69 17.77 -2.21
CA GLU A 177 -2.44 19.12 -1.69
C GLU A 177 -3.43 19.47 -0.56
N THR A 178 -4.71 19.13 -0.75
CA THR A 178 -5.74 19.33 0.28
C THR A 178 -5.45 18.52 1.54
N GLN A 179 -5.07 17.26 1.39
CA GLN A 179 -4.70 16.37 2.49
C GLN A 179 -3.44 16.82 3.22
N ALA A 180 -2.43 17.26 2.46
CA ALA A 180 -1.19 17.78 3.03
C ALA A 180 -1.45 19.03 3.86
N LYS A 181 -2.28 19.96 3.35
CA LYS A 181 -2.69 21.13 4.09
C LYS A 181 -3.42 20.76 5.39
N ARG A 182 -4.40 19.85 5.29
CA ARG A 182 -5.12 19.37 6.48
C ARG A 182 -4.19 18.77 7.52
N LEU A 183 -3.22 17.96 7.09
CA LEU A 183 -2.25 17.34 7.99
C LEU A 183 -1.37 18.40 8.67
N LEU A 184 -0.96 19.45 7.95
CA LEU A 184 -0.19 20.57 8.52
C LEU A 184 -1.02 21.42 9.48
N ASP A 185 -2.29 21.66 9.15
CA ASP A 185 -3.21 22.43 10.01
C ASP A 185 -3.49 21.70 11.34
N ASP A 186 -3.44 20.37 11.34
CA ASP A 186 -3.60 19.52 12.54
C ASP A 186 -2.32 19.37 13.38
N LEU A 187 -1.20 19.91 12.89
CA LEU A 187 0.07 19.87 13.60
C LEU A 187 0.04 20.87 14.76
N HIS A 188 0.34 20.44 15.96
CA HIS A 188 0.39 21.32 17.12
C HIS A 188 1.71 21.15 17.87
N GLU A 189 2.14 22.20 18.54
CA GLU A 189 3.34 22.19 19.36
C GLU A 189 3.05 21.51 20.71
N SER A 190 3.84 20.50 21.03
CA SER A 190 3.77 19.81 22.31
C SER A 190 5.19 19.51 22.81
N ALA A 191 5.48 19.92 24.03
CA ALA A 191 6.79 19.75 24.67
C ALA A 191 7.98 20.26 23.82
N GLY A 192 7.79 21.37 23.09
CA GLY A 192 8.82 21.97 22.24
C GLY A 192 9.07 21.25 20.91
N SER A 193 8.16 20.40 20.49
CA SER A 193 8.22 19.70 19.19
C SER A 193 6.85 19.70 18.50
N PRO A 194 6.80 19.86 17.17
CA PRO A 194 5.57 19.71 16.43
C PRO A 194 5.14 18.25 16.39
N LEU A 195 3.92 17.96 16.84
CA LEU A 195 3.35 16.61 16.94
C LEU A 195 1.93 16.58 16.42
N TRP A 196 1.50 15.39 15.98
CA TRP A 196 0.09 15.08 15.74
C TRP A 196 -0.48 14.28 16.89
N THR A 197 -1.71 14.60 17.28
CA THR A 197 -2.48 13.73 18.17
C THR A 197 -3.04 12.57 17.35
N GLN A 198 -2.80 11.37 17.82
CA GLN A 198 -3.30 10.13 17.23
C GLN A 198 -4.42 9.59 18.12
N ASP A 199 -5.58 9.39 17.51
CA ASP A 199 -6.68 8.62 18.10
C ASP A 199 -6.86 7.31 17.31
N LEU A 200 -6.22 6.27 17.79
CA LEU A 200 -6.30 4.94 17.22
C LEU A 200 -6.61 3.95 18.33
N TYR A 201 -7.63 3.13 18.14
CA TYR A 201 -8.11 2.15 19.11
C TYR A 201 -8.54 2.77 20.46
N GLY A 202 -9.11 3.98 20.42
CA GLY A 202 -9.66 4.64 21.60
C GLY A 202 -8.65 5.16 22.62
N ALA A 203 -7.37 5.20 22.27
CA ALA A 203 -6.32 5.78 23.10
C ALA A 203 -5.71 7.01 22.43
N LEU A 204 -5.99 8.20 22.97
CA LEU A 204 -5.29 9.41 22.57
C LEU A 204 -3.81 9.28 22.85
N ARG A 205 -2.99 9.30 21.82
CA ARG A 205 -1.52 9.27 21.93
C ARG A 205 -0.93 10.41 21.11
N GLN A 206 0.04 11.09 21.67
CA GLN A 206 0.88 12.00 20.91
C GLN A 206 2.04 11.23 20.31
N LEU A 207 2.14 11.23 19.00
CA LEU A 207 3.20 10.56 18.27
C LEU A 207 4.03 11.59 17.53
N SER A 208 5.34 11.57 17.80
CA SER A 208 6.31 12.14 16.89
C SER A 208 6.52 11.13 15.76
N TRP A 209 6.15 11.50 14.56
CA TRP A 209 6.33 10.57 13.44
C TRP A 209 7.78 10.64 12.95
N ALA A 210 8.57 9.63 13.32
CA ALA A 210 9.95 9.48 12.84
C ALA A 210 10.04 9.08 11.34
N GLY A 211 8.91 8.93 10.65
CA GLY A 211 8.86 8.48 9.26
C GLY A 211 8.58 9.54 8.20
N ALA A 212 8.02 10.69 8.55
CA ALA A 212 7.89 11.82 7.64
C ALA A 212 8.93 12.89 8.00
N ARG A 213 10.18 12.69 7.60
CA ARG A 213 11.04 13.84 7.42
C ARG A 213 10.46 14.63 6.25
N VAL A 214 9.62 15.61 6.54
CA VAL A 214 9.47 16.76 5.68
C VAL A 214 10.83 17.44 5.76
N CYS A 215 11.73 17.14 4.83
CA CYS A 215 12.94 17.92 4.63
C CYS A 215 12.50 19.28 4.09
N GLY A 216 12.16 20.19 4.99
CA GLY A 216 12.02 21.60 4.78
C GLY A 216 12.90 22.27 5.82
N GLU A 217 14.07 22.75 5.41
CA GLU A 217 14.72 23.82 6.15
C GLU A 217 13.68 24.94 6.27
N HIS A 218 13.40 25.32 7.48
CA HIS A 218 12.45 26.39 7.80
C HIS A 218 13.12 27.72 7.42
N ASP A 219 12.97 28.13 6.15
CA ASP A 219 13.15 29.50 5.74
C ASP A 219 11.77 30.18 5.81
N PRO A 220 11.54 31.10 6.76
CA PRO A 220 10.23 31.74 6.96
C PRO A 220 9.81 32.67 5.83
N THR A 221 10.58 32.82 4.78
CA THR A 221 10.33 33.76 3.68
C THR A 221 9.84 33.13 2.38
N HIS A 222 9.80 31.80 2.24
CA HIS A 222 9.34 31.14 1.03
C HIS A 222 8.35 30.02 1.31
N SER A 223 7.07 30.36 1.20
CA SER A 223 5.95 29.39 1.16
C SER A 223 5.93 28.64 -0.19
N ARG A 224 6.90 27.81 -0.47
CA ARG A 224 6.88 26.91 -1.61
C ARG A 224 7.31 25.53 -1.16
N VAL A 225 6.34 24.65 -1.01
CA VAL A 225 6.61 23.20 -0.86
C VAL A 225 7.04 22.69 -2.24
N GLU A 226 8.33 22.58 -2.48
CA GLU A 226 8.85 21.86 -3.62
C GLU A 226 8.84 20.36 -3.31
N LEU A 227 7.93 19.65 -3.95
CA LEU A 227 7.90 18.19 -3.93
C LEU A 227 9.09 17.67 -4.77
N VAL A 228 10.18 17.31 -4.12
CA VAL A 228 11.26 16.57 -4.78
C VAL A 228 10.81 15.12 -4.95
N VAL A 229 10.06 14.88 -6.02
CA VAL A 229 9.82 13.52 -6.52
C VAL A 229 11.08 13.10 -7.25
N GLY A 230 11.86 12.23 -6.62
CA GLY A 230 13.01 11.61 -7.26
C GLY A 230 12.57 10.92 -8.55
N ARG A 231 13.04 11.40 -9.69
CA ARG A 231 12.81 10.76 -11.00
C ARG A 231 13.46 9.39 -10.97
N SER A 232 12.67 8.36 -10.72
CA SER A 232 13.00 6.99 -11.07
C SER A 232 13.10 6.92 -12.60
N ALA A 233 14.21 6.40 -13.11
CA ALA A 233 14.45 6.23 -14.52
C ALA A 233 13.29 5.48 -15.18
N ARG A 234 12.67 6.07 -16.19
CA ARG A 234 11.63 5.47 -17.01
C ARG A 234 12.22 4.25 -17.72
N ALA A 235 11.99 3.06 -17.17
CA ALA A 235 12.07 1.84 -17.94
C ALA A 235 10.93 1.86 -18.95
N GLY A 236 11.26 1.73 -20.25
CA GLY A 236 10.35 1.94 -21.36
C GLY A 236 9.05 1.15 -21.24
N CYS A 237 7.96 1.87 -21.24
CA CYS A 237 6.62 1.33 -21.32
C CYS A 237 6.42 0.69 -22.70
N ARG A 238 6.45 -0.63 -22.80
CA ARG A 238 5.98 -1.35 -23.97
C ARG A 238 4.45 -1.27 -24.00
N SER A 239 3.91 -0.68 -25.05
CA SER A 239 2.48 -0.61 -25.34
C SER A 239 1.84 -2.00 -25.27
N ARG A 240 0.86 -2.17 -24.38
CA ARG A 240 -0.01 -3.35 -24.28
C ARG A 240 -1.11 -3.28 -25.36
N PRO A 241 -1.53 -4.42 -25.91
CA PRO A 241 -2.76 -4.48 -26.70
C PRO A 241 -3.97 -4.22 -25.82
N ALA A 242 -4.98 -3.55 -26.40
CA ALA A 242 -6.25 -3.25 -25.75
C ALA A 242 -6.93 -4.53 -25.25
N HIS A 243 -7.12 -4.65 -23.95
CA HIS A 243 -7.90 -5.70 -23.33
C HIS A 243 -9.38 -5.35 -23.33
N SER A 244 -10.21 -6.35 -23.66
CA SER A 244 -11.66 -6.31 -23.63
C SER A 244 -12.17 -5.78 -22.27
N GLU A 245 -13.17 -4.93 -22.32
CA GLU A 245 -13.91 -4.40 -21.18
C GLU A 245 -14.38 -5.53 -20.26
N ARG A 246 -13.72 -5.67 -19.13
CA ARG A 246 -14.21 -6.48 -18.01
C ARG A 246 -14.55 -5.49 -16.90
N THR A 247 -15.81 -5.31 -16.66
CA THR A 247 -16.31 -4.55 -15.50
C THR A 247 -16.39 -5.47 -14.29
N CYS A 248 -16.00 -4.97 -13.12
CA CYS A 248 -16.40 -5.59 -11.87
C CYS A 248 -17.93 -5.45 -11.69
N PRO A 249 -18.62 -6.41 -11.04
CA PRO A 249 -20.04 -6.27 -10.75
C PRO A 249 -20.30 -4.98 -9.97
N PRO A 250 -21.50 -4.38 -10.12
CA PRO A 250 -21.84 -3.12 -9.45
C PRO A 250 -21.67 -3.24 -7.94
N LEU A 251 -21.13 -2.20 -7.36
CA LEU A 251 -20.77 -2.03 -5.95
C LEU A 251 -21.99 -1.79 -5.07
#